data_acf7034f853f3cafcfac009a3902fe61
#
_entry.id   acf7034f853f3cafcfac009a3902fe61
#
_cell.length_a   1.000
_cell.length_b   1.000
_cell.length_c   1.000
_cell.angle_alpha   90.00
_cell.angle_beta   90.00
_cell.angle_gamma   90.00
#
_symmetry.space_group_name_H-M   'P 1'
#
loop_
_entity.id
_entity.type
_entity.pdbx_description
1 polymer ?
#
loop_
_entity_poly.entity_id
_entity_poly.type
_entity_poly.pdbx_seq_one_letter_code
_entity_poly.pdbx_strand_id
1 'polypeptide(L)'
;MKNWLDKMERRFGRYAIRNLTMYLLAGYAIGYLLSFTMPQLLTYFTLEPALILKGQVWRLLSWVIIPPNDNIIFVIFMMLLYYSLGNTLESYWGAFRYNIYIFSGILFTVIGAFIVNGLIGGITGFGRLYSTYYINMSIFLACASIMPDYQLLLYGIIPIKMKWLAILDVVLLAVDAVQGGLIIRIVIIASLLNFIIFFFCNRNLRGHSPKQAARRKKFQKQISRPQNQYAGGAKHRCAVCGRTELDDPTLEFRYCSKCNGNYEYCQDHLFTHEHVK
;
A
#
# COMPACT_ATOMS: atom_id res chain seq x y z
N MET A 1 -7.11 -3.61 14.40
CA MET A 1 -7.48 -2.59 13.39
C MET A 1 -7.87 -3.21 12.04
N LYS A 2 -7.20 -4.28 11.55
CA LYS A 2 -7.59 -4.99 10.32
C LYS A 2 -9.08 -5.39 10.31
N ASN A 3 -9.60 -5.86 11.44
CA ASN A 3 -11.01 -6.26 11.57
C ASN A 3 -12.01 -5.09 11.46
N TRP A 4 -11.59 -3.85 11.71
CA TRP A 4 -12.48 -2.68 11.61
C TRP A 4 -12.62 -2.22 10.16
N LEU A 5 -11.53 -2.06 9.42
CA LEU A 5 -11.55 -1.73 7.99
C LEU A 5 -12.28 -2.83 7.19
N ASP A 6 -12.02 -4.11 7.50
CA ASP A 6 -12.70 -5.23 6.85
C ASP A 6 -14.22 -5.24 7.14
N LYS A 7 -14.64 -4.82 8.35
CA LYS A 7 -16.06 -4.65 8.68
C LYS A 7 -16.70 -3.50 7.92
N MET A 8 -16.01 -2.37 7.83
CA MET A 8 -16.48 -1.21 7.05
C MET A 8 -16.56 -1.54 5.56
N GLU A 9 -15.57 -2.23 5.02
CA GLU A 9 -15.55 -2.64 3.62
C GLU A 9 -16.73 -3.55 3.27
N ARG A 10 -17.07 -4.53 4.15
CA ARG A 10 -18.26 -5.37 3.96
C ARG A 10 -19.57 -4.60 4.02
N ARG A 11 -19.66 -3.54 4.83
CA ARG A 11 -20.89 -2.76 4.99
C ARG A 11 -21.05 -1.66 3.95
N PHE A 12 -19.94 -0.98 3.60
CA PHE A 12 -19.94 0.22 2.77
C PHE A 12 -19.20 0.06 1.44
N GLY A 13 -18.60 -1.10 1.16
CA GLY A 13 -17.83 -1.34 -0.06
C GLY A 13 -18.62 -1.12 -1.35
N ARG A 14 -19.94 -1.32 -1.33
CA ARG A 14 -20.83 -1.05 -2.47
C ARG A 14 -20.90 0.44 -2.87
N TYR A 15 -20.56 1.35 -1.95
CA TYR A 15 -20.55 2.81 -2.21
C TYR A 15 -19.17 3.31 -2.65
N ALA A 16 -18.20 2.42 -2.77
CA ALA A 16 -16.88 2.82 -3.23
C ALA A 16 -16.91 3.30 -4.67
N ILE A 17 -16.36 4.47 -4.91
CA ILE A 17 -16.21 5.06 -6.24
C ILE A 17 -15.06 4.31 -6.91
N ARG A 18 -15.37 3.64 -8.02
CA ARG A 18 -14.34 2.99 -8.85
C ARG A 18 -13.65 4.03 -9.71
N ASN A 19 -12.37 3.84 -9.96
CA ASN A 19 -11.54 4.77 -10.73
C ASN A 19 -11.57 6.20 -10.16
N LEU A 20 -11.54 6.35 -8.82
CA LEU A 20 -11.60 7.66 -8.16
C LEU A 20 -10.52 8.61 -8.69
N THR A 21 -9.34 8.06 -9.05
CA THR A 21 -8.23 8.82 -9.64
C THR A 21 -8.66 9.59 -10.90
N MET A 22 -9.47 8.98 -11.77
CA MET A 22 -9.97 9.64 -12.99
C MET A 22 -10.80 10.89 -12.68
N TYR A 23 -11.65 10.81 -11.65
CA TYR A 23 -12.45 11.97 -11.23
C TYR A 23 -11.59 13.09 -10.67
N LEU A 24 -10.55 12.74 -9.89
CA LEU A 24 -9.60 13.74 -9.38
C LEU A 24 -8.81 14.40 -10.51
N LEU A 25 -8.33 13.62 -11.48
CA LEU A 25 -7.61 14.14 -12.64
C LEU A 25 -8.50 14.99 -13.55
N ALA A 26 -9.77 14.61 -13.73
CA ALA A 26 -10.75 15.45 -14.42
C ALA A 26 -10.95 16.80 -13.70
N GLY A 27 -10.99 16.77 -12.35
CA GLY A 27 -11.01 17.99 -11.53
C GLY A 27 -9.78 18.86 -11.77
N TYR A 28 -8.56 18.30 -11.81
CA TYR A 28 -7.34 19.04 -12.12
C TYR A 28 -7.36 19.62 -13.53
N ALA A 29 -7.86 18.89 -14.52
CA ALA A 29 -8.00 19.42 -15.89
C ALA A 29 -8.93 20.63 -15.93
N ILE A 30 -10.07 20.58 -15.22
CA ILE A 30 -10.98 21.72 -15.10
C ILE A 30 -10.30 22.89 -14.38
N GLY A 31 -9.64 22.63 -13.25
CA GLY A 31 -8.92 23.66 -12.49
C GLY A 31 -7.81 24.31 -13.31
N TYR A 32 -7.12 23.50 -14.14
CA TYR A 32 -6.09 23.99 -15.03
C TYR A 32 -6.67 24.89 -16.14
N LEU A 33 -7.78 24.49 -16.76
CA LEU A 33 -8.49 25.34 -17.74
C LEU A 33 -8.94 26.66 -17.10
N LEU A 34 -9.45 26.62 -15.87
CA LEU A 34 -9.84 27.82 -15.13
C LEU A 34 -8.63 28.73 -14.81
N SER A 35 -7.43 28.17 -14.60
CA SER A 35 -6.23 28.96 -14.32
C SER A 35 -5.82 29.83 -15.52
N PHE A 36 -6.11 29.39 -16.75
CA PHE A 36 -5.85 30.15 -17.96
C PHE A 36 -6.96 31.15 -18.33
N THR A 37 -8.22 30.71 -18.17
CA THR A 37 -9.36 31.51 -18.63
C THR A 37 -9.79 32.55 -17.60
N MET A 38 -9.84 32.14 -16.33
CA MET A 38 -10.35 32.97 -15.23
C MET A 38 -9.57 32.74 -13.93
N PRO A 39 -8.29 33.16 -13.84
CA PRO A 39 -7.45 32.89 -12.68
C PRO A 39 -8.02 33.47 -11.36
N GLN A 40 -8.83 34.51 -11.45
CA GLN A 40 -9.48 35.10 -10.28
C GLN A 40 -10.50 34.16 -9.65
N LEU A 41 -11.18 33.30 -10.43
CA LEU A 41 -12.13 32.32 -9.90
C LEU A 41 -11.45 31.27 -9.01
N LEU A 42 -10.20 30.94 -9.28
CA LEU A 42 -9.47 29.96 -8.46
C LEU A 42 -9.32 30.43 -7.01
N THR A 43 -9.30 31.72 -6.74
CA THR A 43 -9.22 32.25 -5.37
C THR A 43 -10.48 31.93 -4.56
N TYR A 44 -11.63 31.74 -5.23
CA TYR A 44 -12.87 31.32 -4.57
C TYR A 44 -12.89 29.83 -4.23
N PHE A 45 -12.02 29.04 -4.84
CA PHE A 45 -11.92 27.59 -4.60
C PHE A 45 -10.83 27.21 -3.58
N THR A 46 -9.92 28.13 -3.24
CA THR A 46 -8.84 27.88 -2.25
C THR A 46 -9.40 27.51 -0.87
N LEU A 47 -8.67 26.64 -0.14
CA LEU A 47 -9.02 26.23 1.22
C LEU A 47 -8.70 27.36 2.21
N GLU A 48 -9.68 28.16 2.53
CA GLU A 48 -9.56 29.29 3.45
C GLU A 48 -10.50 29.07 4.66
N PRO A 49 -10.01 28.54 5.78
CA PRO A 49 -10.85 28.24 6.94
C PRO A 49 -11.58 29.45 7.50
N ALA A 50 -10.96 30.63 7.48
CA ALA A 50 -11.58 31.87 7.92
C ALA A 50 -12.83 32.24 7.12
N LEU A 51 -12.83 31.96 5.79
CA LEU A 51 -13.98 32.19 4.91
C LEU A 51 -15.02 31.08 5.01
N ILE A 52 -14.57 29.84 5.29
CA ILE A 52 -15.49 28.71 5.56
C ILE A 52 -16.35 29.02 6.80
N LEU A 53 -15.74 29.54 7.85
CA LEU A 53 -16.46 29.97 9.07
C LEU A 53 -17.44 31.13 8.83
N LYS A 54 -17.24 31.90 7.75
CA LYS A 54 -18.18 32.94 7.28
C LYS A 54 -19.27 32.41 6.36
N GLY A 55 -19.39 31.07 6.18
CA GLY A 55 -20.45 30.44 5.39
C GLY A 55 -20.03 29.95 4.01
N GLN A 56 -18.77 30.12 3.58
CA GLN A 56 -18.30 29.63 2.27
C GLN A 56 -17.91 28.13 2.32
N VAL A 57 -18.88 27.26 2.64
CA VAL A 57 -18.65 25.84 2.92
C VAL A 57 -18.17 25.02 1.70
N TRP A 58 -18.42 25.47 0.47
CA TRP A 58 -17.93 24.79 -0.74
C TRP A 58 -16.41 24.67 -0.77
N ARG A 59 -15.68 25.59 -0.14
CA ARG A 59 -14.22 25.59 -0.04
C ARG A 59 -13.64 24.36 0.65
N LEU A 60 -14.47 23.61 1.41
CA LEU A 60 -14.03 22.34 2.02
C LEU A 60 -13.66 21.28 1.00
N LEU A 61 -14.27 21.28 -0.18
CA LEU A 61 -14.04 20.29 -1.23
C LEU A 61 -13.48 20.89 -2.52
N SER A 62 -13.83 22.14 -2.85
CA SER A 62 -13.46 22.76 -4.12
C SER A 62 -11.96 22.96 -4.31
N TRP A 63 -11.18 23.10 -3.24
CA TRP A 63 -9.74 23.26 -3.32
C TRP A 63 -9.02 22.05 -3.96
N VAL A 64 -9.65 20.87 -3.93
CA VAL A 64 -9.11 19.66 -4.56
C VAL A 64 -8.98 19.81 -6.08
N ILE A 65 -9.76 20.69 -6.69
CA ILE A 65 -9.73 20.96 -8.15
C ILE A 65 -8.49 21.77 -8.54
N ILE A 66 -7.87 22.50 -7.60
CA ILE A 66 -6.72 23.35 -7.89
C ILE A 66 -5.51 22.49 -8.23
N PRO A 67 -4.94 22.62 -9.45
CA PRO A 67 -3.76 21.84 -9.82
C PRO A 67 -2.56 22.30 -8.99
N PRO A 68 -1.69 21.36 -8.58
CA PRO A 68 -0.54 21.69 -7.72
C PRO A 68 0.62 22.37 -8.46
N ASN A 69 0.55 22.51 -9.77
CA ASN A 69 1.60 23.15 -10.59
C ASN A 69 0.99 23.96 -11.73
N ASP A 70 1.64 25.05 -12.10
CA ASP A 70 1.15 25.98 -13.15
C ASP A 70 1.73 25.67 -14.54
N ASN A 71 2.78 24.85 -14.65
CA ASN A 71 3.41 24.54 -15.91
C ASN A 71 2.70 23.36 -16.61
N ILE A 72 2.20 23.61 -17.85
CA ILE A 72 1.42 22.63 -18.62
C ILE A 72 2.13 21.30 -18.85
N ILE A 73 3.42 21.34 -19.15
CA ILE A 73 4.21 20.13 -19.42
C ILE A 73 4.28 19.27 -18.17
N PHE A 74 4.57 19.89 -17.02
CA PHE A 74 4.61 19.19 -15.73
C PHE A 74 3.23 18.67 -15.33
N VAL A 75 2.15 19.41 -15.61
CA VAL A 75 0.79 18.97 -15.31
C VAL A 75 0.43 17.71 -16.10
N ILE A 76 0.75 17.64 -17.39
CA ILE A 76 0.47 16.45 -18.22
C ILE A 76 1.24 15.24 -17.68
N PHE A 77 2.55 15.37 -17.43
CA PHE A 77 3.35 14.29 -16.85
C PHE A 77 2.84 13.84 -15.48
N MET A 78 2.49 14.80 -14.64
CA MET A 78 1.94 14.54 -13.32
C MET A 78 0.62 13.80 -13.41
N MET A 79 -0.28 14.19 -14.31
CA MET A 79 -1.55 13.51 -14.52
C MET A 79 -1.35 12.06 -14.97
N LEU A 80 -0.46 11.81 -15.92
CA LEU A 80 -0.12 10.45 -16.36
C LEU A 80 0.47 9.62 -15.23
N LEU A 81 1.38 10.21 -14.47
CA LEU A 81 1.98 9.55 -13.30
C LEU A 81 0.93 9.19 -12.26
N TYR A 82 0.11 10.14 -11.84
CA TYR A 82 -0.92 9.89 -10.81
C TYR A 82 -2.03 8.97 -11.30
N TYR A 83 -2.36 8.98 -12.58
CA TYR A 83 -3.25 7.99 -13.16
C TYR A 83 -2.70 6.58 -12.99
N SER A 84 -1.43 6.38 -13.34
CA SER A 84 -0.76 5.09 -13.20
C SER A 84 -0.67 4.64 -11.73
N LEU A 85 -0.23 5.55 -10.84
CA LEU A 85 -0.07 5.27 -9.42
C LEU A 85 -1.41 5.00 -8.72
N GLY A 86 -2.42 5.82 -9.00
CA GLY A 86 -3.75 5.67 -8.42
C GLY A 86 -4.42 4.36 -8.82
N ASN A 87 -4.36 4.00 -10.10
CA ASN A 87 -4.88 2.71 -10.58
C ASN A 87 -4.11 1.53 -9.97
N THR A 88 -2.81 1.65 -9.80
CA THR A 88 -1.99 0.63 -9.14
C THR A 88 -2.41 0.44 -7.69
N LEU A 89 -2.58 1.53 -6.93
CA LEU A 89 -3.05 1.47 -5.54
C LEU A 89 -4.49 0.92 -5.43
N GLU A 90 -5.38 1.39 -6.31
CA GLU A 90 -6.76 0.93 -6.33
C GLU A 90 -6.86 -0.57 -6.65
N SER A 91 -6.04 -1.07 -7.57
CA SER A 91 -5.99 -2.51 -7.91
C SER A 91 -5.41 -3.34 -6.76
N TYR A 92 -4.45 -2.80 -6.00
CA TYR A 92 -3.78 -3.51 -4.92
C TYR A 92 -4.58 -3.51 -3.61
N TRP A 93 -5.21 -2.39 -3.25
CA TRP A 93 -5.97 -2.25 -2.00
C TRP A 93 -7.48 -2.50 -2.17
N GLY A 94 -7.98 -2.42 -3.39
CA GLY A 94 -9.40 -2.36 -3.69
C GLY A 94 -9.95 -0.94 -3.63
N ALA A 95 -11.01 -0.67 -4.39
CA ALA A 95 -11.60 0.67 -4.52
C ALA A 95 -12.02 1.28 -3.16
N PHE A 96 -12.58 0.48 -2.25
CA PHE A 96 -13.05 0.98 -0.96
C PHE A 96 -11.91 1.55 -0.09
N ARG A 97 -10.81 0.80 0.06
CA ARG A 97 -9.68 1.23 0.88
C ARG A 97 -8.94 2.40 0.24
N TYR A 98 -8.84 2.40 -1.08
CA TYR A 98 -8.27 3.52 -1.83
C TYR A 98 -9.09 4.79 -1.62
N ASN A 99 -10.42 4.72 -1.69
CA ASN A 99 -11.31 5.85 -1.42
C ASN A 99 -11.13 6.38 0.00
N ILE A 100 -11.09 5.49 1.02
CA ILE A 100 -10.83 5.90 2.41
C ILE A 100 -9.49 6.62 2.51
N TYR A 101 -8.44 6.13 1.83
CA TYR A 101 -7.13 6.76 1.84
C TYR A 101 -7.17 8.20 1.30
N ILE A 102 -7.80 8.40 0.16
CA ILE A 102 -7.92 9.73 -0.45
C ILE A 102 -8.78 10.67 0.41
N PHE A 103 -9.96 10.22 0.82
CA PHE A 103 -10.87 11.06 1.62
C PHE A 103 -10.30 11.38 3.01
N SER A 104 -9.58 10.44 3.64
CA SER A 104 -8.88 10.73 4.90
C SER A 104 -7.74 11.74 4.69
N GLY A 105 -7.01 11.69 3.56
CA GLY A 105 -6.00 12.68 3.20
C GLY A 105 -6.59 14.09 3.07
N ILE A 106 -7.70 14.20 2.35
CA ILE A 106 -8.45 15.46 2.23
C ILE A 106 -8.89 15.97 3.60
N LEU A 107 -9.47 15.10 4.44
CA LEU A 107 -9.94 15.44 5.77
C LEU A 107 -8.80 15.90 6.68
N PHE A 108 -7.67 15.21 6.72
CA PHE A 108 -6.51 15.63 7.52
C PHE A 108 -5.94 16.97 7.05
N THR A 109 -5.93 17.24 5.75
CA THR A 109 -5.50 18.53 5.22
C THR A 109 -6.44 19.64 5.67
N VAL A 110 -7.75 19.41 5.63
CA VAL A 110 -8.75 20.37 6.13
C VAL A 110 -8.57 20.61 7.62
N ILE A 111 -8.43 19.55 8.42
CA ILE A 111 -8.18 19.69 9.87
C ILE A 111 -6.89 20.47 10.12
N GLY A 112 -5.81 20.16 9.39
CA GLY A 112 -4.55 20.92 9.47
C GLY A 112 -4.73 22.40 9.17
N ALA A 113 -5.51 22.72 8.13
CA ALA A 113 -5.82 24.10 7.77
C ALA A 113 -6.59 24.85 8.89
N PHE A 114 -7.56 24.21 9.53
CA PHE A 114 -8.29 24.79 10.67
C PHE A 114 -7.38 24.98 11.88
N ILE A 115 -6.46 24.06 12.17
CA ILE A 115 -5.47 24.21 13.25
C ILE A 115 -4.59 25.43 12.98
N VAL A 116 -4.07 25.56 11.75
CA VAL A 116 -3.26 26.72 11.35
C VAL A 116 -4.06 28.01 11.49
N ASN A 117 -5.31 28.04 11.02
CA ASN A 117 -6.18 29.22 11.13
C ASN A 117 -6.39 29.64 12.61
N GLY A 118 -6.53 28.68 13.51
CA GLY A 118 -6.61 28.97 14.95
C GLY A 118 -5.32 29.56 15.53
N LEU A 119 -4.15 29.11 15.06
CA LEU A 119 -2.85 29.58 15.53
C LEU A 119 -2.50 30.98 15.02
N ILE A 120 -2.89 31.33 13.79
CA ILE A 120 -2.57 32.62 13.15
C ILE A 120 -3.69 33.66 13.29
N GLY A 121 -4.74 33.39 14.08
CA GLY A 121 -5.79 34.37 14.39
C GLY A 121 -6.75 34.65 13.23
N GLY A 122 -6.99 33.71 12.31
CA GLY A 122 -8.01 33.84 11.26
C GLY A 122 -7.62 34.74 10.09
N ILE A 123 -6.34 34.92 9.82
CA ILE A 123 -5.83 35.68 8.68
C ILE A 123 -6.12 34.92 7.38
N THR A 124 -6.64 35.62 6.39
CA THR A 124 -6.89 35.09 5.03
C THR A 124 -5.65 35.25 4.14
N GLY A 125 -5.59 34.49 3.01
CA GLY A 125 -4.52 34.58 2.02
C GLY A 125 -3.55 33.39 2.02
N PHE A 126 -3.71 32.46 2.93
CA PHE A 126 -2.89 31.24 3.02
C PHE A 126 -3.47 30.04 2.27
N GLY A 127 -4.64 30.18 1.66
CA GLY A 127 -5.35 29.05 1.03
C GLY A 127 -4.59 28.34 -0.09
N ARG A 128 -3.66 29.02 -0.76
CA ARG A 128 -2.78 28.40 -1.77
C ARG A 128 -1.72 27.47 -1.20
N LEU A 129 -1.40 27.57 0.10
CA LEU A 129 -0.46 26.66 0.76
C LEU A 129 -1.06 25.27 0.99
N TYR A 130 -2.40 25.18 1.04
CA TYR A 130 -3.13 23.92 1.17
C TYR A 130 -3.41 23.36 -0.22
N SER A 131 -2.38 22.83 -0.85
CA SER A 131 -2.51 22.19 -2.18
C SER A 131 -2.60 20.68 -2.06
N THR A 132 -3.13 20.05 -3.10
CA THR A 132 -3.17 18.59 -3.24
C THR A 132 -1.77 17.99 -3.45
N TYR A 133 -0.73 18.81 -3.57
CA TYR A 133 0.66 18.38 -3.74
C TYR A 133 1.08 17.34 -2.68
N TYR A 134 0.86 17.63 -1.41
CA TYR A 134 1.25 16.73 -0.31
C TYR A 134 0.40 15.44 -0.26
N ILE A 135 -0.86 15.49 -0.70
CA ILE A 135 -1.70 14.29 -0.84
C ILE A 135 -1.11 13.41 -1.96
N ASN A 136 -0.77 14.01 -3.08
CA ASN A 136 -0.19 13.31 -4.21
C ASN A 136 1.17 12.69 -3.86
N MET A 137 2.01 13.39 -3.09
CA MET A 137 3.25 12.87 -2.54
C MET A 137 3.00 11.66 -1.63
N SER A 138 1.96 11.72 -0.78
CA SER A 138 1.58 10.59 0.06
C SER A 138 1.13 9.37 -0.75
N ILE A 139 0.44 9.54 -1.88
CA ILE A 139 0.07 8.48 -2.83
C ILE A 139 1.33 7.85 -3.42
N PHE A 140 2.29 8.68 -3.82
CA PHE A 140 3.56 8.22 -4.36
C PHE A 140 4.34 7.38 -3.35
N LEU A 141 4.47 7.85 -2.10
CA LEU A 141 5.11 7.11 -1.00
C LEU A 141 4.38 5.79 -0.70
N ALA A 142 3.04 5.79 -0.76
CA ALA A 142 2.26 4.57 -0.59
C ALA A 142 2.57 3.54 -1.69
N CYS A 143 2.63 3.94 -2.96
CA CYS A 143 3.03 3.08 -4.07
C CYS A 143 4.46 2.56 -3.91
N ALA A 144 5.41 3.42 -3.56
CA ALA A 144 6.81 3.05 -3.36
C ALA A 144 6.98 2.03 -2.22
N SER A 145 6.15 2.12 -1.17
CA SER A 145 6.16 1.17 -0.06
C SER A 145 5.64 -0.23 -0.43
N ILE A 146 4.78 -0.32 -1.46
CA ILE A 146 4.19 -1.58 -1.93
C ILE A 146 5.07 -2.21 -3.02
N MET A 147 5.55 -1.39 -3.95
CA MET A 147 6.32 -1.82 -5.13
C MET A 147 7.64 -1.04 -5.25
N PRO A 148 8.62 -1.26 -4.35
CA PRO A 148 9.87 -0.46 -4.32
C PRO A 148 10.76 -0.66 -5.55
N ASP A 149 10.71 -1.81 -6.19
CA ASP A 149 11.52 -2.14 -7.36
C ASP A 149 10.80 -1.86 -8.70
N TYR A 150 9.56 -1.37 -8.66
CA TYR A 150 8.86 -0.93 -9.87
C TYR A 150 9.61 0.23 -10.53
N GLN A 151 9.77 0.15 -11.85
CA GLN A 151 10.46 1.18 -12.63
C GLN A 151 9.45 2.15 -13.22
N LEU A 152 9.61 3.41 -12.90
CA LEU A 152 8.90 4.51 -13.53
C LEU A 152 9.80 5.10 -14.63
N LEU A 153 9.21 5.36 -15.78
CA LEU A 153 9.89 6.07 -16.86
C LEU A 153 9.78 7.57 -16.59
N LEU A 154 10.83 8.15 -16.03
CA LEU A 154 10.90 9.60 -15.85
C LEU A 154 10.97 10.27 -17.22
N TYR A 155 10.02 11.18 -17.50
CA TYR A 155 9.83 11.81 -18.81
C TYR A 155 9.68 10.81 -19.97
N GLY A 156 9.25 9.56 -19.69
CA GLY A 156 9.10 8.52 -20.70
C GLY A 156 10.40 7.91 -21.23
N ILE A 157 11.56 8.31 -20.72
CA ILE A 157 12.89 7.94 -21.24
C ILE A 157 13.72 7.19 -20.20
N ILE A 158 13.82 7.71 -18.98
CA ILE A 158 14.75 7.22 -17.96
C ILE A 158 14.05 6.28 -16.99
N PRO A 159 14.37 4.96 -16.98
CA PRO A 159 13.79 4.03 -16.03
C PRO A 159 14.43 4.21 -14.65
N ILE A 160 13.68 4.76 -13.70
CA ILE A 160 14.14 4.93 -12.31
C ILE A 160 13.28 4.06 -11.41
N LYS A 161 13.91 3.35 -10.48
CA LYS A 161 13.18 2.56 -9.48
C LYS A 161 12.46 3.48 -8.49
N MET A 162 11.23 3.13 -8.18
CA MET A 162 10.35 3.90 -7.30
C MET A 162 10.97 4.21 -5.94
N LYS A 163 11.76 3.29 -5.38
CA LYS A 163 12.45 3.50 -4.10
C LYS A 163 13.41 4.69 -4.09
N TRP A 164 14.11 4.94 -5.20
CA TRP A 164 15.05 6.07 -5.28
C TRP A 164 14.32 7.41 -5.35
N LEU A 165 13.22 7.44 -6.12
CA LEU A 165 12.37 8.62 -6.19
C LEU A 165 11.68 8.89 -4.84
N ALA A 166 11.27 7.83 -4.12
CA ALA A 166 10.66 7.98 -2.79
C ALA A 166 11.65 8.52 -1.75
N ILE A 167 12.93 8.11 -1.83
CA ILE A 167 13.98 8.66 -0.95
C ILE A 167 14.18 10.15 -1.26
N LEU A 168 14.26 10.50 -2.55
CA LEU A 168 14.37 11.90 -3.00
C LEU A 168 13.17 12.73 -2.49
N ASP A 169 11.95 12.19 -2.62
CA ASP A 169 10.72 12.83 -2.17
C ASP A 169 10.73 13.10 -0.66
N VAL A 170 11.11 12.11 0.14
CA VAL A 170 11.25 12.28 1.61
C VAL A 170 12.30 13.34 1.95
N VAL A 171 13.42 13.39 1.22
CA VAL A 171 14.46 14.40 1.42
C VAL A 171 13.91 15.80 1.09
N LEU A 172 13.20 15.95 -0.03
CA LEU A 172 12.58 17.24 -0.41
C LEU A 172 11.54 17.68 0.63
N LEU A 173 10.67 16.77 1.08
CA LEU A 173 9.71 17.07 2.15
C LEU A 173 10.41 17.47 3.47
N ALA A 174 11.54 16.85 3.79
CA ALA A 174 12.32 17.23 4.97
C ALA A 174 12.94 18.64 4.81
N VAL A 175 13.44 18.97 3.62
CA VAL A 175 13.95 20.33 3.31
C VAL A 175 12.83 21.35 3.42
N ASP A 176 11.66 21.07 2.83
CA ASP A 176 10.48 21.95 2.92
C ASP A 176 10.02 22.13 4.37
N ALA A 177 10.08 21.07 5.18
CA ALA A 177 9.73 21.14 6.60
C ALA A 177 10.75 21.97 7.43
N VAL A 178 12.02 21.98 7.04
CA VAL A 178 13.07 22.76 7.73
C VAL A 178 13.03 24.22 7.30
N GLN A 179 12.95 24.49 6.01
CA GLN A 179 12.96 25.84 5.44
C GLN A 179 11.58 26.51 5.54
N GLY A 180 10.51 25.72 5.48
CA GLY A 180 9.14 26.22 5.61
C GLY A 180 8.81 26.69 7.01
N GLY A 181 7.95 27.70 7.09
CA GLY A 181 7.41 28.16 8.36
C GLY A 181 6.52 27.12 9.04
N LEU A 182 6.03 27.45 10.23
CA LEU A 182 5.16 26.58 11.05
C LEU A 182 3.94 26.04 10.28
N ILE A 183 3.40 26.83 9.35
CA ILE A 183 2.26 26.48 8.52
C ILE A 183 2.60 25.28 7.63
N ILE A 184 3.72 25.34 6.90
CA ILE A 184 4.16 24.27 5.97
C ILE A 184 4.42 22.98 6.75
N ARG A 185 5.03 23.07 7.93
CA ARG A 185 5.26 21.91 8.81
C ARG A 185 3.96 21.21 9.18
N ILE A 186 2.93 21.97 9.58
CA ILE A 186 1.63 21.39 9.94
C ILE A 186 0.98 20.70 8.73
N VAL A 187 1.04 21.32 7.55
CA VAL A 187 0.46 20.74 6.32
C VAL A 187 1.18 19.43 5.93
N ILE A 188 2.52 19.41 5.98
CA ILE A 188 3.31 18.20 5.71
C ILE A 188 2.97 17.11 6.72
N ILE A 189 2.95 17.44 8.02
CA ILE A 189 2.61 16.47 9.08
C ILE A 189 1.20 15.90 8.86
N ALA A 190 0.21 16.75 8.57
CA ALA A 190 -1.16 16.29 8.32
C ALA A 190 -1.26 15.30 7.14
N SER A 191 -0.55 15.58 6.05
CA SER A 191 -0.54 14.71 4.86
C SER A 191 0.23 13.41 5.10
N LEU A 192 1.40 13.48 5.74
CA LEU A 192 2.19 12.29 6.07
C LEU A 192 1.52 11.43 7.13
N LEU A 193 0.77 12.04 8.07
CA LEU A 193 0.01 11.31 9.08
C LEU A 193 -0.97 10.34 8.42
N ASN A 194 -1.65 10.78 7.36
CA ASN A 194 -2.53 9.92 6.59
C ASN A 194 -1.79 8.69 6.02
N PHE A 195 -0.64 8.91 5.38
CA PHE A 195 0.20 7.84 4.86
C PHE A 195 0.66 6.89 5.99
N ILE A 196 1.17 7.43 7.08
CA ILE A 196 1.67 6.66 8.22
C ILE A 196 0.56 5.80 8.82
N ILE A 197 -0.60 6.40 9.14
CA ILE A 197 -1.74 5.67 9.71
C ILE A 197 -2.17 4.55 8.77
N PHE A 198 -2.34 4.85 7.47
CA PHE A 198 -2.82 3.87 6.52
C PHE A 198 -1.80 2.76 6.25
N PHE A 199 -0.52 3.10 6.18
CA PHE A 199 0.59 2.16 6.03
C PHE A 199 0.66 1.18 7.20
N PHE A 200 0.61 1.67 8.44
CA PHE A 200 0.61 0.80 9.63
C PHE A 200 -0.68 0.00 9.78
N CYS A 201 -1.83 0.55 9.38
CA CYS A 201 -3.10 -0.16 9.39
C CYS A 201 -3.15 -1.30 8.36
N ASN A 202 -2.58 -1.09 7.17
CA ASN A 202 -2.59 -2.07 6.08
C ASN A 202 -1.46 -3.09 6.17
N ARG A 203 -0.34 -2.73 6.78
CA ARG A 203 0.80 -3.63 6.93
C ARG A 203 0.43 -4.78 7.86
N ASN A 204 0.54 -6.01 7.36
CA ASN A 204 0.38 -7.23 8.16
C ASN A 204 1.55 -7.40 9.14
N LEU A 205 1.60 -6.61 10.20
CA LEU A 205 2.60 -6.74 11.27
C LEU A 205 2.58 -8.13 11.91
N ARG A 206 1.47 -8.88 11.76
CA ARG A 206 1.39 -10.27 12.22
C ARG A 206 2.36 -11.21 11.51
N GLY A 207 2.69 -10.96 10.22
CA GLY A 207 3.68 -11.74 9.46
C GLY A 207 5.10 -11.64 10.00
N HIS A 208 5.41 -10.57 10.73
CA HIS A 208 6.72 -10.29 11.33
C HIS A 208 6.71 -10.43 12.85
N SER A 209 5.63 -10.96 13.45
CA SER A 209 5.60 -11.16 14.91
C SER A 209 6.65 -12.20 15.30
N PRO A 210 7.38 -12.01 16.43
CA PRO A 210 8.36 -12.98 16.90
C PRO A 210 7.79 -14.39 17.07
N LYS A 211 6.51 -14.49 17.45
CA LYS A 211 5.77 -15.78 17.56
C LYS A 211 5.65 -16.48 16.19
N GLN A 212 5.38 -15.73 15.12
CA GLN A 212 5.22 -16.32 13.79
C GLN A 212 6.57 -16.65 13.14
N ALA A 213 7.62 -15.85 13.41
CA ALA A 213 9.00 -16.16 13.04
C ALA A 213 9.49 -17.43 13.75
N ALA A 214 9.20 -17.58 15.05
CA ALA A 214 9.50 -18.79 15.81
C ALA A 214 8.73 -20.01 15.28
N ARG A 215 7.44 -19.84 14.93
CA ARG A 215 6.62 -20.92 14.32
C ARG A 215 7.14 -21.33 12.95
N ARG A 216 7.55 -20.38 12.10
CA ARG A 216 8.20 -20.65 10.79
C ARG A 216 9.52 -21.41 10.97
N LYS A 217 10.38 -20.93 11.90
CA LYS A 217 11.64 -21.64 12.23
C LYS A 217 11.40 -23.06 12.74
N LYS A 218 10.39 -23.25 13.60
CA LYS A 218 10.02 -24.56 14.11
C LYS A 218 9.51 -25.48 12.99
N PHE A 219 8.69 -24.96 12.09
CA PHE A 219 8.20 -25.69 10.92
C PHE A 219 9.32 -26.04 9.94
N GLN A 220 10.19 -25.07 9.61
CA GLN A 220 11.38 -25.34 8.79
C GLN A 220 12.29 -26.39 9.41
N LYS A 221 12.48 -26.34 10.75
CA LYS A 221 13.29 -27.32 11.48
C LYS A 221 12.65 -28.73 11.48
N GLN A 222 11.32 -28.81 11.39
CA GLN A 222 10.60 -30.07 11.24
C GLN A 222 10.72 -30.65 9.81
N ILE A 223 10.65 -29.81 8.80
CA ILE A 223 10.83 -30.21 7.39
C ILE A 223 12.31 -30.51 7.09
N SER A 224 13.24 -29.76 7.69
CA SER A 224 14.69 -29.95 7.51
C SER A 224 15.29 -31.05 8.41
N ARG A 225 14.48 -31.75 9.21
CA ARG A 225 14.96 -32.98 9.82
C ARG A 225 15.26 -33.94 8.67
N PRO A 226 16.49 -34.48 8.59
CA PRO A 226 16.77 -35.48 7.59
C PRO A 226 15.69 -36.54 7.72
N GLN A 227 14.96 -36.81 6.65
CA GLN A 227 14.14 -38.03 6.55
C GLN A 227 15.04 -39.16 7.01
N ASN A 228 14.52 -40.04 7.85
CA ASN A 228 15.25 -41.14 8.45
C ASN A 228 16.21 -41.72 7.40
N GLN A 229 17.50 -41.42 7.55
CA GLN A 229 18.51 -42.11 6.77
C GLN A 229 18.66 -43.49 7.46
N TYR A 230 18.18 -44.49 6.79
CA TYR A 230 18.41 -45.87 7.18
C TYR A 230 19.91 -46.21 7.06
N ALA A 231 20.37 -47.22 7.77
CA ALA A 231 21.75 -47.70 7.68
C ALA A 231 22.15 -47.88 6.22
N GLY A 232 23.23 -47.26 5.76
CA GLY A 232 23.67 -47.26 4.37
C GLY A 232 23.29 -45.99 3.57
N GLY A 233 22.60 -45.00 4.17
CA GLY A 233 22.25 -43.73 3.49
C GLY A 233 20.97 -43.77 2.67
N ALA A 234 20.21 -44.85 2.74
CA ALA A 234 18.92 -45.01 2.08
C ALA A 234 17.87 -44.03 2.65
N LYS A 235 17.05 -43.46 1.78
CA LYS A 235 15.95 -42.54 2.14
C LYS A 235 14.64 -43.27 2.37
N HIS A 236 14.46 -44.39 1.70
CA HIS A 236 13.25 -45.22 1.72
C HIS A 236 13.59 -46.65 2.10
N ARG A 237 12.72 -47.31 2.88
CA ARG A 237 12.86 -48.71 3.26
C ARG A 237 11.49 -49.36 3.43
N CYS A 238 11.29 -50.48 2.80
CA CYS A 238 10.08 -51.29 3.00
C CYS A 238 10.01 -51.88 4.38
N ALA A 239 8.90 -51.66 5.12
CA ALA A 239 8.70 -52.16 6.48
C ALA A 239 8.56 -53.71 6.53
N VAL A 240 8.20 -54.37 5.43
CA VAL A 240 8.03 -55.85 5.34
C VAL A 240 9.32 -56.55 4.94
N CYS A 241 9.89 -56.21 3.79
CA CYS A 241 11.05 -56.95 3.27
C CYS A 241 12.40 -56.26 3.54
N GLY A 242 12.40 -55.02 4.07
CA GLY A 242 13.62 -54.30 4.39
C GLY A 242 14.38 -53.74 3.22
N ARG A 243 13.98 -54.02 1.94
CA ARG A 243 14.62 -53.47 0.75
C ARG A 243 14.55 -51.97 0.70
N THR A 244 15.56 -51.37 0.16
CA THR A 244 15.74 -49.90 0.02
C THR A 244 15.82 -49.52 -1.44
N GLU A 245 15.77 -48.23 -1.77
CA GLU A 245 15.99 -47.71 -3.10
C GLU A 245 17.45 -47.93 -3.63
N LEU A 246 18.37 -48.26 -2.72
CA LEU A 246 19.76 -48.60 -3.08
C LEU A 246 19.91 -50.04 -3.52
N ASP A 247 19.03 -50.95 -3.07
CA ASP A 247 19.03 -52.34 -3.46
C ASP A 247 18.44 -52.55 -4.87
N ASP A 248 17.42 -51.76 -5.21
CA ASP A 248 16.80 -51.73 -6.53
C ASP A 248 16.21 -50.35 -6.82
N PRO A 249 16.83 -49.58 -7.75
CA PRO A 249 16.39 -48.23 -8.11
C PRO A 249 15.01 -48.15 -8.78
N THR A 250 14.44 -49.30 -9.19
CA THR A 250 13.12 -49.33 -9.81
C THR A 250 11.97 -49.49 -8.84
N LEU A 251 12.27 -49.71 -7.53
CA LEU A 251 11.26 -49.86 -6.48
C LEU A 251 10.63 -48.53 -6.12
N GLU A 252 9.31 -48.46 -6.26
CA GLU A 252 8.53 -47.37 -5.72
C GLU A 252 8.13 -47.65 -4.29
N PHE A 253 8.30 -46.65 -3.40
CA PHE A 253 7.92 -46.70 -2.00
C PHE A 253 6.74 -45.76 -1.72
N ARG A 254 5.73 -46.27 -1.02
CA ARG A 254 4.55 -45.46 -0.63
C ARG A 254 4.17 -45.72 0.82
N TYR A 255 3.63 -44.68 1.47
CA TYR A 255 3.08 -44.80 2.81
C TYR A 255 1.67 -45.38 2.79
N CYS A 256 1.37 -46.23 3.78
CA CYS A 256 0.00 -46.72 3.96
C CYS A 256 -0.79 -45.75 4.81
N SER A 257 -1.92 -45.26 4.30
CA SER A 257 -2.81 -44.34 5.00
C SER A 257 -3.66 -44.99 6.12
N LYS A 258 -3.69 -46.34 6.16
CA LYS A 258 -4.46 -47.11 7.13
C LYS A 258 -3.63 -47.60 8.33
N CYS A 259 -2.31 -47.58 8.23
CA CYS A 259 -1.41 -47.93 9.32
C CYS A 259 -1.24 -46.79 10.30
N ASN A 260 -1.22 -47.08 11.59
CA ASN A 260 -0.93 -46.12 12.65
C ASN A 260 0.59 -45.92 12.75
N GLY A 261 1.10 -44.90 12.01
CA GLY A 261 2.51 -44.56 11.91
C GLY A 261 2.99 -44.33 10.49
N ASN A 262 4.25 -43.88 10.34
CA ASN A 262 4.85 -43.59 9.04
C ASN A 262 5.61 -44.83 8.53
N TYR A 263 4.87 -45.84 8.10
CA TYR A 263 5.47 -47.05 7.51
C TYR A 263 5.45 -46.93 5.97
N GLU A 264 6.61 -47.14 5.39
CA GLU A 264 6.79 -47.22 3.94
C GLU A 264 6.79 -48.69 3.47
N TYR A 265 6.17 -48.91 2.32
CA TYR A 265 6.07 -50.22 1.70
C TYR A 265 6.47 -50.12 0.23
N CYS A 266 7.23 -51.11 -0.26
CA CYS A 266 7.49 -51.20 -1.68
C CYS A 266 6.23 -51.62 -2.46
N GLN A 267 6.23 -51.48 -3.78
CA GLN A 267 5.09 -51.81 -4.64
C GLN A 267 4.56 -53.26 -4.43
N ASP A 268 5.42 -54.24 -4.10
CA ASP A 268 5.04 -55.61 -3.87
C ASP A 268 4.27 -55.80 -2.56
N HIS A 269 4.59 -55.00 -1.55
CA HIS A 269 4.03 -55.12 -0.21
C HIS A 269 3.00 -54.06 0.17
N LEU A 270 2.73 -53.10 -0.72
CA LEU A 270 1.81 -52.02 -0.48
C LEU A 270 0.36 -52.52 -0.23
N PHE A 271 -0.03 -53.59 -0.94
CA PHE A 271 -1.39 -54.13 -0.85
C PHE A 271 -1.47 -55.47 -0.09
N THR A 272 -0.34 -56.05 0.29
CA THR A 272 -0.26 -57.40 0.89
C THR A 272 0.20 -57.35 2.36
N HIS A 273 0.55 -56.17 2.92
CA HIS A 273 0.99 -56.05 4.31
C HIS A 273 -0.18 -56.06 5.29
N GLU A 274 0.05 -56.58 6.48
CA GLU A 274 -0.86 -56.40 7.61
C GLU A 274 -0.82 -55.00 8.17
N HIS A 275 -2.00 -54.42 8.39
CA HIS A 275 -2.06 -53.05 8.90
C HIS A 275 -1.65 -52.98 10.38
N VAL A 276 -0.70 -52.15 10.69
CA VAL A 276 -0.31 -51.79 12.08
C VAL A 276 -1.41 -50.91 12.68
N LYS A 277 -2.01 -51.37 13.78
CA LYS A 277 -3.08 -50.67 14.51
C LYS A 277 -2.52 -49.77 15.61
#